data_f9928675fcb2888f68925f89762eb2d3
#
_entry.id   f9928675fcb2888f68925f89762eb2d3
#
_cell.length_a   1.000
_cell.length_b   1.000
_cell.length_c   1.000
_cell.angle_alpha   90.00
_cell.angle_beta   90.00
_cell.angle_gamma   90.00
#
_symmetry.space_group_name_H-M   'P 1'
#
loop_
_entity.id
_entity.type
_entity.pdbx_description
1 polymer ?
#
loop_
_entity_poly.entity_id
_entity_poly.type
_entity_poly.pdbx_seq_one_letter_code
_entity_poly.pdbx_strand_id
1 'polypeptide(L)'
;GRDKSRVLNKIKEENLKNFYFMGSFPPEDMPNYFASADALLVSLKKSKIFSYTIPGKLQSYLACGKPIIASLDGIGAKIINDASCGFSSHAEDSNGLAESMIAFNTLKEDDKIKLGINARKYYENEFEREKLLSKLINIFEKWKKR
;
A
#
# COMPACT_ATOMS: atom_id res chain seq x y z
N GLY A 1 -5.44 16.27 3.19
CA GLY A 1 -5.41 15.59 4.49
C GLY A 1 -5.18 16.56 5.64
N ARG A 2 -5.33 16.12 6.88
CA ARG A 2 -5.19 16.98 8.09
C ARG A 2 -3.83 17.66 8.20
N ASP A 3 -2.78 17.05 7.70
CA ASP A 3 -1.39 17.54 7.78
C ASP A 3 -0.94 18.35 6.55
N LYS A 4 -1.87 18.74 5.66
CA LYS A 4 -1.52 19.41 4.40
C LYS A 4 -0.62 20.62 4.63
N SER A 5 -1.02 21.55 5.50
CA SER A 5 -0.27 22.79 5.73
C SER A 5 1.14 22.51 6.28
N ARG A 6 1.27 21.57 7.22
CA ARG A 6 2.57 21.17 7.78
C ARG A 6 3.49 20.59 6.70
N VAL A 7 2.96 19.73 5.82
CA VAL A 7 3.73 19.12 4.72
C VAL A 7 4.19 20.19 3.72
N LEU A 8 3.30 21.09 3.31
CA LEU A 8 3.63 22.17 2.37
C LEU A 8 4.69 23.13 2.94
N ASN A 9 4.59 23.47 4.23
CA ASN A 9 5.61 24.29 4.90
C ASN A 9 6.97 23.57 4.90
N LYS A 10 7.00 22.29 5.26
CA LYS A 10 8.24 21.50 5.29
C LYS A 10 8.90 21.38 3.90
N ILE A 11 8.11 21.16 2.83
CA ILE A 11 8.60 21.16 1.45
C ILE A 11 9.30 22.48 1.12
N LYS A 12 8.68 23.59 1.52
CA LYS A 12 9.20 24.93 1.26
C LYS A 12 10.44 25.23 2.10
N GLU A 13 10.42 24.94 3.40
CA GLU A 13 11.51 25.17 4.33
C GLU A 13 12.77 24.37 3.95
N GLU A 14 12.59 23.13 3.55
CA GLU A 14 13.70 22.24 3.14
C GLU A 14 14.03 22.31 1.66
N ASN A 15 13.35 23.18 0.89
CA ASN A 15 13.54 23.37 -0.55
C ASN A 15 13.51 22.04 -1.35
N LEU A 16 12.54 21.17 -1.04
CA LEU A 16 12.40 19.87 -1.68
C LEU A 16 11.90 20.03 -3.12
N LYS A 17 12.80 19.94 -4.09
CA LYS A 17 12.49 20.15 -5.53
C LYS A 17 11.86 18.95 -6.21
N ASN A 18 12.00 17.76 -5.61
CA ASN A 18 11.51 16.48 -6.13
C ASN A 18 10.20 16.00 -5.48
N PHE A 19 9.54 16.88 -4.72
CA PHE A 19 8.26 16.58 -4.08
C PHE A 19 7.16 17.46 -4.68
N TYR A 20 6.15 16.82 -5.27
CA TYR A 20 5.01 17.49 -5.92
C TYR A 20 3.72 17.22 -5.15
N PHE A 21 3.12 18.26 -4.59
CA PHE A 21 1.82 18.14 -3.94
C PHE A 21 0.70 18.28 -4.95
N MET A 22 0.14 17.16 -5.40
CA MET A 22 -0.87 17.11 -6.47
C MET A 22 -2.29 17.50 -6.03
N GLY A 23 -2.56 17.59 -4.72
CA GLY A 23 -3.90 17.92 -4.20
C GLY A 23 -4.76 16.71 -3.88
N SER A 24 -6.06 16.86 -4.10
CA SER A 24 -7.07 15.80 -3.92
C SER A 24 -7.80 15.57 -5.23
N PHE A 25 -8.04 14.33 -5.55
CA PHE A 25 -8.76 13.90 -6.75
C PHE A 25 -9.96 13.03 -6.37
N PRO A 26 -10.98 12.97 -7.23
CA PRO A 26 -12.09 12.03 -7.07
C PRO A 26 -11.60 10.58 -7.01
N PRO A 27 -12.25 9.70 -6.25
CA PRO A 27 -11.87 8.28 -6.18
C PRO A 27 -11.84 7.58 -7.55
N GLU A 28 -12.68 8.03 -8.47
CA GLU A 28 -12.82 7.49 -9.82
C GLU A 28 -11.54 7.68 -10.66
N ASP A 29 -10.80 8.76 -10.40
CA ASP A 29 -9.56 9.09 -11.12
C ASP A 29 -8.34 8.36 -10.53
N MET A 30 -8.43 7.88 -9.29
CA MET A 30 -7.28 7.29 -8.58
C MET A 30 -6.63 6.12 -9.31
N PRO A 31 -7.35 5.22 -10.01
CA PRO A 31 -6.73 4.14 -10.78
C PRO A 31 -5.73 4.64 -11.82
N ASN A 32 -6.01 5.75 -12.50
CA ASN A 32 -5.13 6.35 -13.50
C ASN A 32 -3.83 6.88 -12.87
N TYR A 33 -3.95 7.55 -11.71
CA TYR A 33 -2.79 8.01 -10.96
C TYR A 33 -1.95 6.83 -10.44
N PHE A 34 -2.58 5.79 -9.93
CA PHE A 34 -1.85 4.60 -9.48
C PHE A 34 -1.17 3.89 -10.64
N ALA A 35 -1.83 3.80 -11.80
CA ALA A 35 -1.26 3.17 -12.99
C ALA A 35 -0.01 3.88 -13.51
N SER A 36 0.07 5.22 -13.37
CA SER A 36 1.20 6.03 -13.83
C SER A 36 2.42 5.99 -12.89
N ALA A 37 2.28 5.45 -11.68
CA ALA A 37 3.37 5.38 -10.71
C ALA A 37 4.22 4.11 -10.91
N ASP A 38 5.51 4.19 -10.59
CA ASP A 38 6.41 3.02 -10.55
C ASP A 38 6.19 2.21 -9.27
N ALA A 39 5.89 2.88 -8.15
CA ALA A 39 5.54 2.27 -6.88
C ALA A 39 4.55 3.15 -6.12
N LEU A 40 3.78 2.54 -5.21
CA LEU A 40 2.79 3.22 -4.38
C LEU A 40 3.22 3.21 -2.91
N LEU A 41 3.12 4.37 -2.27
CA LEU A 41 3.57 4.56 -0.89
C LEU A 41 2.40 4.49 0.09
N VAL A 42 2.53 3.68 1.14
CA VAL A 42 1.65 3.71 2.30
C VAL A 42 2.46 3.88 3.59
N SER A 43 2.12 4.90 4.37
CA SER A 43 2.72 5.14 5.68
C SER A 43 1.64 5.32 6.75
N LEU A 44 1.86 4.75 7.91
CA LEU A 44 1.00 4.88 9.07
C LEU A 44 1.81 5.29 10.30
N LYS A 45 1.15 5.97 11.23
CA LYS A 45 1.73 6.24 12.55
C LYS A 45 1.86 4.93 13.32
N LYS A 46 2.87 4.86 14.19
CA LYS A 46 3.03 3.75 15.13
C LYS A 46 1.83 3.70 16.09
N SER A 47 1.06 2.63 15.99
CA SER A 47 -0.15 2.44 16.81
C SER A 47 -0.52 0.96 16.85
N LYS A 48 -0.87 0.48 18.05
CA LYS A 48 -1.38 -0.89 18.24
C LYS A 48 -2.64 -1.15 17.40
N ILE A 49 -3.53 -0.16 17.27
CA ILE A 49 -4.74 -0.31 16.45
C ILE A 49 -4.37 -0.48 14.98
N PHE A 50 -3.46 0.36 14.46
CA PHE A 50 -3.05 0.28 13.05
C PHE A 50 -2.30 -1.01 12.72
N SER A 51 -1.59 -1.61 13.68
CA SER A 51 -0.92 -2.89 13.45
C SER A 51 -1.88 -4.08 13.28
N TYR A 52 -3.12 -3.96 13.77
CA TYR A 52 -4.17 -4.99 13.61
C TYR A 52 -5.15 -4.70 12.47
N THR A 53 -4.97 -3.60 11.75
CA THR A 53 -5.88 -3.22 10.66
C THR A 53 -5.19 -3.27 9.31
N ILE A 54 -5.93 -3.66 8.27
CA ILE A 54 -5.46 -3.60 6.89
C ILE A 54 -5.87 -2.23 6.33
N PRO A 55 -4.92 -1.36 5.97
CA PRO A 55 -5.26 -0.07 5.38
C PRO A 55 -6.02 -0.25 4.05
N GLY A 56 -7.13 0.48 3.86
CA GLY A 56 -7.88 0.41 2.60
C GLY A 56 -7.02 0.76 1.38
N LYS A 57 -6.07 1.70 1.52
CA LYS A 57 -5.11 2.01 0.46
C LYS A 57 -4.29 0.80 0.02
N LEU A 58 -3.89 -0.06 0.97
CA LEU A 58 -3.09 -1.26 0.65
C LEU A 58 -3.87 -2.19 -0.28
N GLN A 59 -5.17 -2.42 -0.01
CA GLN A 59 -6.02 -3.24 -0.87
C GLN A 59 -6.15 -2.63 -2.27
N SER A 60 -6.34 -1.31 -2.37
CA SER A 60 -6.40 -0.60 -3.66
C SER A 60 -5.09 -0.71 -4.44
N TYR A 61 -3.95 -0.62 -3.76
CA TYR A 61 -2.63 -0.72 -4.39
C TYR A 61 -2.34 -2.13 -4.91
N LEU A 62 -2.70 -3.14 -4.12
CA LEU A 62 -2.63 -4.55 -4.54
C LEU A 62 -3.52 -4.79 -5.77
N ALA A 63 -4.75 -4.25 -5.77
CA ALA A 63 -5.68 -4.37 -6.90
C ALA A 63 -5.13 -3.73 -8.18
N CYS A 64 -4.40 -2.62 -8.07
CA CYS A 64 -3.76 -1.95 -9.20
C CYS A 64 -2.50 -2.67 -9.72
N GLY A 65 -2.01 -3.68 -9.02
CA GLY A 65 -0.83 -4.45 -9.45
C GLY A 65 0.44 -3.61 -9.49
N LYS A 66 0.61 -2.70 -8.53
CA LYS A 66 1.81 -1.87 -8.43
C LYS A 66 2.69 -2.29 -7.25
N PRO A 67 4.02 -2.18 -7.39
CA PRO A 67 4.93 -2.35 -6.25
C PRO A 67 4.56 -1.43 -5.10
N ILE A 68 4.72 -1.91 -3.87
CA ILE A 68 4.33 -1.17 -2.67
C ILE A 68 5.55 -0.89 -1.81
N ILE A 69 5.75 0.37 -1.45
CA ILE A 69 6.72 0.79 -0.45
C ILE A 69 5.95 1.24 0.79
N ALA A 70 6.32 0.74 1.95
CA ALA A 70 5.54 0.99 3.15
C ALA A 70 6.38 1.35 4.37
N SER A 71 5.82 2.22 5.22
CA SER A 71 6.29 2.45 6.59
C SER A 71 5.11 2.21 7.52
N LEU A 72 4.98 0.96 7.99
CA LEU A 72 3.90 0.51 8.85
C LEU A 72 4.24 -0.81 9.54
N ASP A 73 3.54 -1.13 10.63
CA ASP A 73 3.72 -2.36 11.39
C ASP A 73 2.55 -3.34 11.23
N GLY A 74 2.74 -4.57 11.69
CA GLY A 74 1.68 -5.56 11.89
C GLY A 74 1.16 -6.18 10.59
N ILE A 75 -0.17 -6.33 10.48
CA ILE A 75 -0.82 -7.07 9.38
C ILE A 75 -0.51 -6.45 8.02
N GLY A 76 -0.43 -5.13 7.92
CA GLY A 76 -0.11 -4.47 6.66
C GLY A 76 1.29 -4.82 6.15
N ALA A 77 2.30 -4.78 7.02
CA ALA A 77 3.67 -5.20 6.68
C ALA A 77 3.73 -6.70 6.32
N LYS A 78 3.02 -7.54 7.10
CA LYS A 78 2.94 -8.96 6.82
C LYS A 78 2.37 -9.25 5.42
N ILE A 79 1.31 -8.55 5.01
CA ILE A 79 0.72 -8.71 3.67
C ILE A 79 1.74 -8.39 2.57
N ILE A 80 2.49 -7.30 2.70
CA ILE A 80 3.49 -6.91 1.69
C ILE A 80 4.58 -7.98 1.56
N ASN A 81 5.03 -8.52 2.69
CA ASN A 81 6.05 -9.57 2.72
C ASN A 81 5.52 -10.91 2.19
N ASP A 82 4.33 -11.35 2.65
CA ASP A 82 3.70 -12.60 2.19
C ASP A 82 3.41 -12.55 0.68
N ALA A 83 2.98 -11.40 0.19
CA ALA A 83 2.74 -11.19 -1.24
C ALA A 83 4.04 -11.05 -2.04
N SER A 84 5.18 -10.77 -1.41
CA SER A 84 6.43 -10.41 -2.09
C SER A 84 6.20 -9.31 -3.13
N CYS A 85 5.48 -8.24 -2.73
CA CYS A 85 5.01 -7.20 -3.65
C CYS A 85 5.67 -5.83 -3.43
N GLY A 86 6.72 -5.78 -2.61
CA GLY A 86 7.42 -4.52 -2.32
C GLY A 86 8.29 -4.59 -1.09
N PHE A 87 8.47 -3.44 -0.45
CA PHE A 87 9.34 -3.26 0.70
C PHE A 87 8.56 -2.63 1.86
N SER A 88 8.86 -3.05 3.08
CA SER A 88 8.27 -2.47 4.28
C SER A 88 9.32 -2.14 5.34
N SER A 89 9.22 -0.96 5.93
CA SER A 89 9.95 -0.53 7.12
C SER A 89 8.99 -0.37 8.29
N HIS A 90 9.53 -0.25 9.51
CA HIS A 90 8.71 0.02 10.68
C HIS A 90 7.97 1.36 10.57
N ALA A 91 6.81 1.44 11.24
CA ALA A 91 6.07 2.69 11.33
C ALA A 91 6.93 3.79 11.96
N GLU A 92 6.90 5.00 11.36
CA GLU A 92 7.66 6.19 11.79
C GLU A 92 9.20 6.05 11.63
N ASP A 93 9.67 5.00 10.97
CA ASP A 93 11.09 4.83 10.64
C ASP A 93 11.40 5.47 9.28
N SER A 94 11.82 6.72 9.30
CA SER A 94 12.16 7.47 8.09
C SER A 94 13.41 6.93 7.38
N ASN A 95 14.37 6.40 8.13
CA ASN A 95 15.60 5.84 7.55
C ASN A 95 15.30 4.52 6.82
N GLY A 96 14.59 3.60 7.48
CA GLY A 96 14.17 2.35 6.86
C GLY A 96 13.24 2.57 5.66
N LEU A 97 12.41 3.62 5.67
CA LEU A 97 11.62 3.99 4.51
C LEU A 97 12.51 4.49 3.35
N ALA A 98 13.52 5.32 3.64
CA ALA A 98 14.45 5.80 2.63
C ALA A 98 15.27 4.64 2.04
N GLU A 99 15.75 3.71 2.87
CA GLU A 99 16.43 2.49 2.43
C GLU A 99 15.54 1.63 1.52
N SER A 100 14.26 1.48 1.88
CA SER A 100 13.27 0.77 1.05
C SER A 100 13.07 1.43 -0.32
N MET A 101 13.03 2.76 -0.39
CA MET A 101 12.94 3.50 -1.65
C MET A 101 14.21 3.33 -2.50
N ILE A 102 15.39 3.40 -1.90
CA ILE A 102 16.66 3.18 -2.58
C ILE A 102 16.75 1.75 -3.12
N ALA A 103 16.41 0.75 -2.29
CA ALA A 103 16.38 -0.64 -2.70
C ALA A 103 15.46 -0.86 -3.91
N PHE A 104 14.24 -0.30 -3.88
CA PHE A 104 13.34 -0.35 -5.02
C PHE A 104 13.93 0.30 -6.28
N ASN A 105 14.56 1.48 -6.13
CA ASN A 105 15.12 2.21 -7.27
C ASN A 105 16.27 1.47 -7.95
N THR A 106 17.03 0.65 -7.20
CA THR A 106 18.15 -0.15 -7.72
C THR A 106 17.74 -1.45 -8.38
N LEU A 107 16.46 -1.84 -8.29
CA LEU A 107 15.94 -3.04 -8.96
C LEU A 107 15.98 -2.90 -10.48
N LYS A 108 16.19 -4.03 -11.16
CA LYS A 108 15.95 -4.13 -12.60
C LYS A 108 14.46 -4.01 -12.90
N GLU A 109 14.14 -3.57 -14.11
CA GLU A 109 12.74 -3.36 -14.50
C GLU A 109 11.89 -4.63 -14.40
N ASP A 110 12.43 -5.78 -14.81
CA ASP A 110 11.76 -7.07 -14.68
C ASP A 110 11.40 -7.43 -13.23
N ASP A 111 12.26 -7.08 -12.28
CA ASP A 111 12.00 -7.32 -10.86
C ASP A 111 10.89 -6.39 -10.34
N LYS A 112 10.86 -5.13 -10.77
CA LYS A 112 9.77 -4.20 -10.45
C LYS A 112 8.44 -4.69 -11.01
N ILE A 113 8.42 -5.13 -12.26
CA ILE A 113 7.23 -5.73 -12.90
C ILE A 113 6.75 -6.95 -12.09
N LYS A 114 7.66 -7.81 -11.67
CA LYS A 114 7.34 -8.99 -10.87
C LYS A 114 6.69 -8.63 -9.53
N LEU A 115 7.17 -7.60 -8.84
CA LEU A 115 6.53 -7.11 -7.61
C LEU A 115 5.07 -6.69 -7.87
N GLY A 116 4.81 -6.00 -8.97
CA GLY A 116 3.45 -5.59 -9.37
C GLY A 116 2.55 -6.79 -9.69
N ILE A 117 3.05 -7.78 -10.44
CA ILE A 117 2.33 -9.03 -10.72
C ILE A 117 1.98 -9.76 -9.41
N ASN A 118 2.90 -9.83 -8.48
CA ASN A 118 2.70 -10.44 -7.18
C ASN A 118 1.62 -9.70 -6.37
N ALA A 119 1.63 -8.37 -6.38
CA ALA A 119 0.60 -7.55 -5.75
C ALA A 119 -0.80 -7.90 -6.28
N ARG A 120 -0.96 -7.92 -7.60
CA ARG A 120 -2.22 -8.24 -8.26
C ARG A 120 -2.70 -9.66 -7.94
N LYS A 121 -1.80 -10.63 -8.03
CA LYS A 121 -2.09 -12.03 -7.71
C LYS A 121 -2.56 -12.21 -6.26
N TYR A 122 -1.92 -11.51 -5.32
CA TYR A 122 -2.32 -11.55 -3.91
C TYR A 122 -3.72 -10.96 -3.72
N TYR A 123 -4.03 -9.82 -4.36
CA TYR A 123 -5.36 -9.25 -4.34
C TYR A 123 -6.42 -10.23 -4.85
N GLU A 124 -6.20 -10.84 -6.00
CA GLU A 124 -7.13 -11.79 -6.61
C GLU A 124 -7.36 -13.03 -5.75
N ASN A 125 -6.37 -13.43 -4.96
CA ASN A 125 -6.50 -14.59 -4.08
C ASN A 125 -7.19 -14.26 -2.75
N GLU A 126 -6.90 -13.10 -2.16
CA GLU A 126 -7.27 -12.80 -0.78
C GLU A 126 -8.33 -11.70 -0.64
N PHE A 127 -8.45 -10.78 -1.60
CA PHE A 127 -9.30 -9.59 -1.48
C PHE A 127 -10.35 -9.44 -2.59
N GLU A 128 -10.34 -10.32 -3.58
CA GLU A 128 -11.32 -10.28 -4.66
C GLU A 128 -12.74 -10.48 -4.09
N ARG A 129 -13.65 -9.59 -4.51
CA ARG A 129 -15.00 -9.43 -3.92
C ARG A 129 -15.81 -10.72 -3.94
N GLU A 130 -15.86 -11.40 -5.08
CA GLU A 130 -16.69 -12.60 -5.25
C GLU A 130 -16.17 -13.76 -4.38
N LYS A 131 -14.84 -13.86 -4.24
CA LYS A 131 -14.23 -14.85 -3.33
C LYS A 131 -14.57 -14.56 -1.87
N LEU A 132 -14.51 -13.29 -1.46
CA LEU A 132 -14.87 -12.91 -0.09
C LEU A 132 -16.35 -13.16 0.19
N LEU A 133 -17.24 -12.81 -0.74
CA LEU A 133 -18.68 -13.08 -0.63
C LEU A 133 -18.94 -14.59 -0.54
N SER A 134 -18.32 -15.40 -1.38
CA SER A 134 -18.44 -16.86 -1.35
C SER A 134 -17.95 -17.45 -0.01
N LYS A 135 -16.82 -16.97 0.50
CA LYS A 135 -16.32 -17.38 1.84
C LYS A 135 -17.34 -17.04 2.93
N LEU A 136 -17.93 -15.85 2.88
CA LEU A 136 -18.93 -15.40 3.86
C LEU A 136 -20.23 -16.24 3.79
N ILE A 137 -20.75 -16.48 2.60
CA ILE A 137 -21.93 -17.32 2.38
C ILE A 137 -21.70 -18.72 2.96
N ASN A 138 -20.56 -19.34 2.66
CA ASN A 138 -20.20 -20.65 3.18
C ASN A 138 -20.16 -20.71 4.72
N ILE A 139 -19.73 -19.62 5.37
CA ILE A 139 -19.75 -19.51 6.84
C ILE A 139 -21.21 -19.52 7.33
N PHE A 140 -22.09 -18.71 6.75
CA PHE A 140 -23.51 -18.67 7.14
C PHE A 140 -24.25 -19.98 6.91
N GLU A 141 -23.96 -20.67 5.81
CA GLU A 141 -24.58 -21.98 5.54
C GLU A 141 -24.17 -23.05 6.56
N LYS A 142 -22.90 -23.05 6.99
CA LYS A 142 -22.43 -23.92 8.06
C LYS A 142 -23.11 -23.64 9.41
N TRP A 143 -23.46 -22.39 9.68
CA TRP A 143 -24.16 -22.02 10.93
C TRP A 143 -25.62 -22.41 10.90
N LYS A 144 -26.30 -22.37 9.74
CA LYS A 144 -27.70 -22.83 9.61
C LYS A 144 -27.90 -24.33 9.81
N LYS A 145 -26.82 -25.13 9.65
CA LYS A 145 -26.87 -26.60 9.78
C LYS A 145 -26.54 -27.09 11.20
N ARG A 146 -26.30 -26.16 12.14
CA ARG A 146 -26.14 -26.43 13.58
C ARG A 146 -27.43 -26.10 14.33
#